data_4f83db577a491de9204e4a3f1fdb511c
#
_entry.id   4f83db577a491de9204e4a3f1fdb511c
#
_cell.length_a   1.000
_cell.length_b   1.000
_cell.length_c   1.000
_cell.angle_alpha   90.00
_cell.angle_beta   90.00
_cell.angle_gamma   90.00
#
_symmetry.space_group_name_H-M   'P 1'
#
loop_
_entity.id
_entity.type
_entity.pdbx_description
1 polymer ?
#
loop_
_entity_poly.entity_id
_entity_poly.type
_entity_poly.pdbx_seq_one_letter_code
_entity_poly.pdbx_strand_id
1 'polypeptide(L)'
;SNVESGVTTTFVLTPGGIESNLPDWIIPASLTLNFLAFACAFAGAYQLIRGFGERQNLALGGIAGVFIFAFLVWAAADNSLNIGGLMNSTLNKAVPLTLGAMSGVLCERAGIVNIAIEGMMLMGAMVGALVGSLTGNIWLGILGAVIAGALLGLIHAVLSIKYLLDQIISGTVINIFAGGLTAFFSAKFMQTYQELNNPGILKPFAIPILSKIPIAGPILFNNNIFIYAMFFFLIVLTVGLFSTRWGLRLRSVGEHPKAADTLGINVFRTRYMAVLLGGMMAGFAGAYFTLGSVGRFDEFMTAGKGFIALAAMIFGNWTPFGAFGAALLFGFSEALAAKLAILGVKIPSEFLLMTPYILTMIVLAGFVGRGQMPAADGQPYEKE
;
A
#
# COMPACT_ATOMS: atom_id res chain seq x y z
N SER A 1 -27.47 -11.85 18.70
CA SER A 1 -26.20 -12.49 18.30
C SER A 1 -26.35 -13.99 18.49
N ASN A 2 -25.89 -14.81 17.53
CA ASN A 2 -25.84 -16.28 17.67
C ASN A 2 -24.68 -16.74 18.59
N VAL A 3 -24.16 -15.86 19.42
CA VAL A 3 -23.10 -16.14 20.38
C VAL A 3 -23.76 -16.48 21.73
N GLU A 4 -23.45 -17.65 22.28
CA GLU A 4 -24.02 -18.13 23.55
C GLU A 4 -23.65 -17.20 24.73
N SER A 5 -24.51 -17.14 25.72
CA SER A 5 -24.23 -16.39 26.94
C SER A 5 -23.08 -17.05 27.73
N GLY A 6 -22.05 -16.28 28.07
CA GLY A 6 -20.89 -16.76 28.79
C GLY A 6 -19.62 -16.89 27.92
N VAL A 7 -19.75 -16.83 26.59
CA VAL A 7 -18.58 -16.82 25.69
C VAL A 7 -17.80 -15.50 25.82
N THR A 8 -16.49 -15.59 25.92
CA THR A 8 -15.58 -14.43 25.98
C THR A 8 -14.75 -14.35 24.71
N THR A 9 -14.37 -13.12 24.35
CA THR A 9 -13.38 -12.83 23.32
C THR A 9 -12.14 -12.26 23.98
N THR A 10 -10.97 -12.80 23.65
CA THR A 10 -9.70 -12.33 24.16
C THR A 10 -8.94 -11.55 23.09
N PHE A 11 -8.62 -10.30 23.36
CA PHE A 11 -7.76 -9.48 22.49
C PHE A 11 -6.35 -9.40 23.07
N VAL A 12 -5.38 -9.97 22.36
CA VAL A 12 -3.97 -9.86 22.68
C VAL A 12 -3.43 -8.56 22.09
N LEU A 13 -2.91 -7.68 22.96
CA LEU A 13 -2.54 -6.31 22.55
C LEU A 13 -1.13 -6.21 21.96
N THR A 14 -0.27 -7.20 22.21
CA THR A 14 1.12 -7.21 21.75
C THR A 14 1.32 -8.17 20.58
N PRO A 15 2.17 -7.82 19.59
CA PRO A 15 2.56 -8.76 18.55
C PRO A 15 3.19 -10.03 19.14
N GLY A 16 2.92 -11.19 18.53
CA GLY A 16 3.48 -12.46 19.01
C GLY A 16 5.01 -12.46 19.02
N GLY A 17 5.59 -13.15 20.01
CA GLY A 17 7.05 -13.25 20.18
C GLY A 17 7.69 -12.09 20.95
N ILE A 18 6.89 -11.15 21.46
CA ILE A 18 7.38 -10.02 22.28
C ILE A 18 6.79 -10.17 23.68
N GLU A 19 7.66 -10.27 24.69
CA GLU A 19 7.24 -10.23 26.08
C GLU A 19 6.70 -8.84 26.43
N SER A 20 5.50 -8.78 26.96
CA SER A 20 4.90 -7.55 27.45
C SER A 20 4.16 -7.80 28.76
N ASN A 21 4.22 -6.81 29.67
CA ASN A 21 3.48 -6.84 30.93
C ASN A 21 2.03 -6.34 30.77
N LEU A 22 1.55 -6.16 29.54
CA LEU A 22 0.18 -5.72 29.29
C LEU A 22 -0.76 -6.92 29.40
N PRO A 23 -1.81 -6.82 30.24
CA PRO A 23 -2.81 -7.87 30.33
C PRO A 23 -3.62 -7.95 29.02
N ASP A 24 -4.04 -9.16 28.67
CA ASP A 24 -4.96 -9.37 27.56
C ASP A 24 -6.32 -8.74 27.88
N TRP A 25 -6.97 -8.21 26.87
CA TRP A 25 -8.28 -7.59 27.02
C TRP A 25 -9.37 -8.65 26.81
N ILE A 26 -9.93 -9.18 27.90
CA ILE A 26 -10.97 -10.20 27.88
C ILE A 26 -12.33 -9.52 28.02
N ILE A 27 -13.21 -9.72 27.06
CA ILE A 27 -14.55 -9.12 27.04
C ILE A 27 -15.64 -10.18 26.82
N PRO A 28 -16.81 -10.04 27.48
CA PRO A 28 -17.95 -10.91 27.26
C PRO A 28 -18.56 -10.65 25.88
N ALA A 29 -18.42 -11.60 24.94
CA ALA A 29 -18.77 -11.40 23.54
C ALA A 29 -20.25 -11.05 23.33
N SER A 30 -21.16 -11.86 23.90
CA SER A 30 -22.62 -11.67 23.73
C SER A 30 -23.10 -10.32 24.27
N LEU A 31 -22.67 -9.91 25.46
CA LEU A 31 -23.04 -8.63 26.06
C LEU A 31 -22.53 -7.45 25.26
N THR A 32 -21.26 -7.52 24.84
CA THR A 32 -20.63 -6.46 24.02
C THR A 32 -21.33 -6.30 22.66
N LEU A 33 -21.60 -7.42 21.98
CA LEU A 33 -22.30 -7.39 20.67
C LEU A 33 -23.70 -6.79 20.79
N ASN A 34 -24.46 -7.15 21.83
CA ASN A 34 -25.79 -6.58 22.05
C ASN A 34 -25.71 -5.08 22.33
N PHE A 35 -24.76 -4.63 23.18
CA PHE A 35 -24.54 -3.20 23.46
C PHE A 35 -24.21 -2.43 22.18
N LEU A 36 -23.28 -2.93 21.35
CA LEU A 36 -22.90 -2.30 20.10
C LEU A 36 -24.06 -2.28 19.09
N ALA A 37 -24.88 -3.34 19.03
CA ALA A 37 -26.07 -3.38 18.18
C ALA A 37 -27.10 -2.31 18.60
N PHE A 38 -27.35 -2.14 19.91
CA PHE A 38 -28.21 -1.09 20.42
C PHE A 38 -27.68 0.32 20.10
N ALA A 39 -26.34 0.52 20.24
CA ALA A 39 -25.71 1.79 19.91
C ALA A 39 -25.87 2.14 18.42
N CYS A 40 -25.66 1.16 17.53
CA CYS A 40 -25.89 1.35 16.09
C CYS A 40 -27.36 1.61 15.76
N ALA A 41 -28.29 0.88 16.38
CA ALA A 41 -29.73 1.08 16.20
C ALA A 41 -30.15 2.48 16.65
N PHE A 42 -29.68 2.93 17.81
CA PHE A 42 -29.93 4.28 18.32
C PHE A 42 -29.37 5.36 17.39
N ALA A 43 -28.14 5.19 16.90
CA ALA A 43 -27.53 6.13 15.95
C ALA A 43 -28.32 6.18 14.62
N GLY A 44 -28.79 5.02 14.14
CA GLY A 44 -29.65 4.93 12.96
C GLY A 44 -31.00 5.63 13.16
N ALA A 45 -31.67 5.39 14.31
CA ALA A 45 -32.91 6.06 14.66
C ALA A 45 -32.74 7.59 14.78
N TYR A 46 -31.67 8.02 15.41
CA TYR A 46 -31.32 9.44 15.49
C TYR A 46 -31.12 10.08 14.11
N GLN A 47 -30.42 9.37 13.20
CA GLN A 47 -30.23 9.83 11.81
C GLN A 47 -31.58 9.98 11.07
N LEU A 48 -32.52 9.05 11.29
CA LEU A 48 -33.84 9.10 10.64
C LEU A 48 -34.73 10.21 11.18
N ILE A 49 -34.62 10.55 12.50
CA ILE A 49 -35.53 11.52 13.15
C ILE A 49 -34.96 12.95 13.04
N ARG A 50 -33.67 13.15 13.28
CA ARG A 50 -33.06 14.49 13.36
C ARG A 50 -31.97 14.72 12.33
N GLY A 51 -31.31 13.63 11.85
CA GLY A 51 -30.12 13.71 11.03
C GLY A 51 -28.86 14.19 11.80
N PHE A 52 -27.68 13.88 11.29
CA PHE A 52 -26.40 14.34 11.86
C PHE A 52 -25.92 15.66 11.22
N GLY A 53 -26.65 16.20 10.23
CA GLY A 53 -26.29 17.45 9.54
C GLY A 53 -24.88 17.42 8.98
N GLU A 54 -24.10 18.46 9.22
CA GLU A 54 -22.69 18.56 8.75
C GLU A 54 -21.78 17.48 9.32
N ARG A 55 -22.15 16.82 10.42
CA ARG A 55 -21.36 15.74 11.05
C ARG A 55 -21.72 14.34 10.53
N GLN A 56 -22.49 14.23 9.46
CA GLN A 56 -22.94 12.95 8.92
C GLN A 56 -21.76 12.01 8.57
N ASN A 57 -20.72 12.53 7.94
CA ASN A 57 -19.54 11.74 7.58
C ASN A 57 -18.76 11.23 8.80
N LEU A 58 -18.68 12.06 9.85
CA LEU A 58 -18.05 11.67 11.12
C LEU A 58 -18.86 10.56 11.82
N ALA A 59 -20.20 10.69 11.82
CA ALA A 59 -21.08 9.71 12.40
C ALA A 59 -21.02 8.37 11.62
N LEU A 60 -21.02 8.41 10.30
CA LEU A 60 -20.84 7.22 9.45
C LEU A 60 -19.49 6.54 9.72
N GLY A 61 -18.39 7.29 9.82
CA GLY A 61 -17.09 6.75 10.19
C GLY A 61 -17.10 6.09 11.57
N GLY A 62 -17.75 6.72 12.56
CA GLY A 62 -17.92 6.15 13.89
C GLY A 62 -18.72 4.84 13.89
N ILE A 63 -19.84 4.80 13.16
CA ILE A 63 -20.68 3.59 13.03
C ILE A 63 -19.89 2.49 12.31
N ALA A 64 -19.15 2.80 11.27
CA ALA A 64 -18.29 1.83 10.58
C ALA A 64 -17.22 1.25 11.52
N GLY A 65 -16.58 2.09 12.35
CA GLY A 65 -15.63 1.63 13.37
C GLY A 65 -16.27 0.70 14.41
N VAL A 66 -17.47 1.05 14.90
CA VAL A 66 -18.26 0.20 15.81
C VAL A 66 -18.61 -1.13 15.16
N PHE A 67 -19.01 -1.11 13.90
CA PHE A 67 -19.33 -2.33 13.14
C PHE A 67 -18.11 -3.23 12.97
N ILE A 68 -16.95 -2.66 12.59
CA ILE A 68 -15.69 -3.42 12.48
C ILE A 68 -15.32 -4.04 13.83
N PHE A 69 -15.42 -3.28 14.92
CA PHE A 69 -15.13 -3.79 16.26
C PHE A 69 -16.10 -4.90 16.65
N ALA A 70 -17.41 -4.74 16.42
CA ALA A 70 -18.41 -5.77 16.67
C ALA A 70 -18.11 -7.04 15.85
N PHE A 71 -17.72 -6.88 14.59
CA PHE A 71 -17.33 -7.99 13.74
C PHE A 71 -16.10 -8.74 14.30
N LEU A 72 -15.08 -8.03 14.79
CA LEU A 72 -13.90 -8.64 15.42
C LEU A 72 -14.27 -9.39 16.69
N VAL A 73 -15.15 -8.84 17.53
CA VAL A 73 -15.66 -9.50 18.74
C VAL A 73 -16.40 -10.79 18.38
N TRP A 74 -17.24 -10.75 17.35
CA TRP A 74 -17.98 -11.93 16.87
C TRP A 74 -17.05 -12.99 16.27
N ALA A 75 -16.10 -12.57 15.44
CA ALA A 75 -15.19 -13.47 14.76
C ALA A 75 -14.18 -14.16 15.69
N ALA A 76 -13.85 -13.51 16.82
CA ALA A 76 -12.96 -14.04 17.82
C ALA A 76 -13.70 -14.61 19.04
N ALA A 77 -15.02 -14.81 18.96
CA ALA A 77 -15.79 -15.42 20.04
C ALA A 77 -15.26 -16.84 20.35
N ASP A 78 -15.03 -17.13 21.62
CA ASP A 78 -14.39 -18.36 22.12
C ASP A 78 -12.93 -18.57 21.65
N ASN A 79 -12.30 -17.51 21.14
CA ASN A 79 -10.93 -17.52 20.65
C ASN A 79 -10.16 -16.28 21.09
N SER A 80 -8.86 -16.26 20.77
CA SER A 80 -8.00 -15.09 20.96
C SER A 80 -7.61 -14.46 19.63
N LEU A 81 -7.80 -13.15 19.51
CA LEU A 81 -7.33 -12.36 18.36
C LEU A 81 -6.17 -11.47 18.80
N ASN A 82 -5.02 -11.67 18.19
CA ASN A 82 -3.87 -10.82 18.41
C ASN A 82 -4.02 -9.50 17.59
N ILE A 83 -4.50 -8.44 18.25
CA ILE A 83 -4.66 -7.10 17.64
C ILE A 83 -3.29 -6.48 17.34
N GLY A 84 -2.32 -6.60 18.26
CA GLY A 84 -0.97 -6.10 18.00
C GLY A 84 -0.34 -6.75 16.77
N GLY A 85 -0.50 -8.06 16.61
CA GLY A 85 -0.08 -8.79 15.42
C GLY A 85 -0.86 -8.41 14.17
N LEU A 86 -2.16 -8.11 14.29
CA LEU A 86 -2.98 -7.61 13.18
C LEU A 86 -2.49 -6.24 12.70
N MET A 87 -2.21 -5.31 13.62
CA MET A 87 -1.70 -3.98 13.27
C MET A 87 -0.31 -4.05 12.63
N ASN A 88 0.58 -4.89 13.15
CA ASN A 88 1.89 -5.12 12.55
C ASN A 88 1.76 -5.73 11.14
N SER A 89 0.90 -6.73 10.95
CA SER A 89 0.61 -7.31 9.63
C SER A 89 0.02 -6.28 8.68
N THR A 90 -0.88 -5.42 9.15
CA THR A 90 -1.45 -4.30 8.39
C THR A 90 -0.35 -3.38 7.86
N LEU A 91 0.55 -2.96 8.74
CA LEU A 91 1.66 -2.07 8.36
C LEU A 91 2.56 -2.74 7.32
N ASN A 92 2.95 -4.00 7.54
CA ASN A 92 3.78 -4.75 6.60
C ASN A 92 3.13 -4.87 5.20
N LYS A 93 1.82 -5.15 5.14
CA LYS A 93 1.09 -5.23 3.87
C LYS A 93 0.90 -3.87 3.20
N ALA A 94 0.82 -2.80 3.98
CA ALA A 94 0.71 -1.44 3.47
C ALA A 94 2.02 -0.90 2.86
N VAL A 95 3.19 -1.44 3.23
CA VAL A 95 4.50 -0.95 2.73
C VAL A 95 4.57 -0.93 1.20
N PRO A 96 4.43 -2.07 0.50
CA PRO A 96 4.55 -2.08 -0.96
C PRO A 96 3.45 -1.27 -1.64
N LEU A 97 2.24 -1.24 -1.06
CA LEU A 97 1.12 -0.46 -1.57
C LEU A 97 1.40 1.04 -1.47
N THR A 98 1.93 1.49 -0.32
CA THR A 98 2.27 2.90 -0.10
C THR A 98 3.41 3.36 -1.02
N LEU A 99 4.48 2.58 -1.12
CA LEU A 99 5.61 2.89 -1.98
C LEU A 99 5.21 2.89 -3.47
N GLY A 100 4.40 1.91 -3.89
CA GLY A 100 3.83 1.85 -5.23
C GLY A 100 2.89 3.04 -5.52
N ALA A 101 2.04 3.42 -4.56
CA ALA A 101 1.18 4.60 -4.68
C ALA A 101 1.99 5.91 -4.77
N MET A 102 3.08 6.04 -4.01
CA MET A 102 4.00 7.19 -4.14
C MET A 102 4.68 7.24 -5.51
N SER A 103 4.98 6.09 -6.13
CA SER A 103 5.44 6.02 -7.53
C SER A 103 4.43 6.66 -8.46
N GLY A 104 3.16 6.29 -8.34
CA GLY A 104 2.07 6.87 -9.11
C GLY A 104 1.91 8.38 -8.85
N VAL A 105 1.93 8.81 -7.59
CA VAL A 105 1.85 10.25 -7.22
C VAL A 105 2.94 11.06 -7.91
N LEU A 106 4.17 10.57 -7.97
CA LEU A 106 5.27 11.27 -8.65
C LEU A 106 5.00 11.43 -10.15
N CYS A 107 4.55 10.36 -10.82
CA CYS A 107 4.31 10.36 -12.25
C CYS A 107 3.09 11.23 -12.62
N GLU A 108 1.95 10.98 -11.97
CA GLU A 108 0.67 11.61 -12.36
C GLU A 108 0.59 13.07 -11.92
N ARG A 109 1.26 13.47 -10.84
CA ARG A 109 1.43 14.90 -10.52
C ARG A 109 2.26 15.67 -11.53
N ALA A 110 2.99 14.99 -12.42
CA ALA A 110 3.68 15.59 -13.57
C ALA A 110 2.90 15.43 -14.89
N GLY A 111 1.71 14.83 -14.84
CA GLY A 111 0.82 14.61 -15.99
C GLY A 111 1.16 13.35 -16.81
N ILE A 112 1.79 12.34 -16.20
CA ILE A 112 2.08 11.05 -16.83
C ILE A 112 1.41 9.94 -16.05
N VAL A 113 0.36 9.34 -16.60
CA VAL A 113 -0.33 8.17 -16.03
C VAL A 113 0.62 6.99 -15.98
N ASN A 114 0.76 6.37 -14.82
CA ASN A 114 1.67 5.23 -14.65
C ASN A 114 0.93 3.95 -14.22
N ILE A 115 0.38 3.23 -15.18
CA ILE A 115 -0.20 1.90 -14.96
C ILE A 115 0.90 0.81 -14.87
N ALA A 116 2.15 1.11 -15.27
CA ALA A 116 3.26 0.17 -15.27
C ALA A 116 3.82 -0.16 -13.86
N ILE A 117 3.24 0.38 -12.80
CA ILE A 117 3.71 0.17 -11.41
C ILE A 117 3.84 -1.31 -11.09
N GLU A 118 2.88 -2.15 -11.50
CA GLU A 118 2.90 -3.60 -11.24
C GLU A 118 4.13 -4.27 -11.87
N GLY A 119 4.41 -3.99 -13.14
CA GLY A 119 5.57 -4.54 -13.84
C GLY A 119 6.90 -4.00 -13.29
N MET A 120 6.94 -2.72 -12.92
CA MET A 120 8.13 -2.12 -12.30
C MET A 120 8.42 -2.75 -10.93
N MET A 121 7.39 -3.02 -10.12
CA MET A 121 7.51 -3.73 -8.84
C MET A 121 7.97 -5.17 -9.05
N LEU A 122 7.35 -5.89 -9.99
CA LEU A 122 7.68 -7.29 -10.27
C LEU A 122 9.12 -7.43 -10.76
N MET A 123 9.55 -6.56 -11.68
CA MET A 123 10.95 -6.52 -12.15
C MET A 123 11.91 -6.18 -11.02
N GLY A 124 11.56 -5.19 -10.16
CA GLY A 124 12.34 -4.83 -8.98
C GLY A 124 12.49 -6.01 -8.01
N ALA A 125 11.42 -6.77 -7.78
CA ALA A 125 11.44 -7.96 -6.94
C ALA A 125 12.40 -9.03 -7.48
N MET A 126 12.32 -9.36 -8.77
CA MET A 126 13.18 -10.36 -9.41
C MET A 126 14.65 -9.92 -9.41
N VAL A 127 14.93 -8.71 -9.90
CA VAL A 127 16.33 -8.21 -10.01
C VAL A 127 16.94 -8.04 -8.61
N GLY A 128 16.13 -7.60 -7.63
CA GLY A 128 16.55 -7.52 -6.23
C GLY A 128 16.99 -8.85 -5.67
N ALA A 129 16.20 -9.90 -5.89
CA ALA A 129 16.55 -11.26 -5.48
C ALA A 129 17.80 -11.77 -6.21
N LEU A 130 17.84 -11.62 -7.54
CA LEU A 130 18.96 -12.11 -8.37
C LEU A 130 20.29 -11.42 -8.00
N VAL A 131 20.29 -10.09 -7.97
CA VAL A 131 21.52 -9.32 -7.64
C VAL A 131 21.93 -9.56 -6.19
N GLY A 132 20.98 -9.61 -5.26
CA GLY A 132 21.25 -9.93 -3.86
C GLY A 132 21.89 -11.31 -3.69
N SER A 133 21.39 -12.31 -4.41
CA SER A 133 21.93 -13.68 -4.40
C SER A 133 23.31 -13.76 -5.02
N LEU A 134 23.49 -13.18 -6.22
CA LEU A 134 24.77 -13.20 -6.95
C LEU A 134 25.91 -12.52 -6.18
N THR A 135 25.59 -11.43 -5.49
CA THR A 135 26.60 -10.64 -4.78
C THR A 135 26.75 -11.01 -3.30
N GLY A 136 25.82 -11.81 -2.76
CA GLY A 136 25.74 -12.07 -1.33
C GLY A 136 25.46 -10.82 -0.50
N ASN A 137 24.99 -9.73 -1.13
CA ASN A 137 24.78 -8.43 -0.49
C ASN A 137 23.37 -7.88 -0.78
N ILE A 138 22.54 -7.86 0.26
CA ILE A 138 21.15 -7.40 0.16
C ILE A 138 21.05 -5.93 -0.30
N TRP A 139 22.00 -5.07 0.08
CA TRP A 139 21.99 -3.66 -0.31
C TRP A 139 22.21 -3.46 -1.80
N LEU A 140 23.09 -4.28 -2.40
CA LEU A 140 23.25 -4.30 -3.85
C LEU A 140 22.00 -4.85 -4.54
N GLY A 141 21.31 -5.81 -3.91
CA GLY A 141 20.01 -6.28 -4.36
C GLY A 141 18.99 -5.15 -4.39
N ILE A 142 18.89 -4.34 -3.33
CA ILE A 142 17.99 -3.16 -3.30
C ILE A 142 18.37 -2.17 -4.40
N LEU A 143 19.64 -1.87 -4.58
CA LEU A 143 20.11 -0.97 -5.64
C LEU A 143 19.74 -1.51 -7.02
N GLY A 144 19.94 -2.82 -7.26
CA GLY A 144 19.54 -3.49 -8.50
C GLY A 144 18.04 -3.36 -8.78
N ALA A 145 17.23 -3.56 -7.75
CA ALA A 145 15.76 -3.41 -7.85
C ALA A 145 15.35 -1.97 -8.22
N VAL A 146 15.97 -0.97 -7.58
CA VAL A 146 15.72 0.46 -7.87
C VAL A 146 16.11 0.79 -9.31
N ILE A 147 17.28 0.30 -9.77
CA ILE A 147 17.74 0.49 -11.16
C ILE A 147 16.80 -0.19 -12.14
N ALA A 148 16.36 -1.41 -11.88
CA ALA A 148 15.42 -2.14 -12.73
C ALA A 148 14.08 -1.40 -12.88
N GLY A 149 13.52 -0.91 -11.76
CA GLY A 149 12.32 -0.08 -11.79
C GLY A 149 12.55 1.24 -12.55
N ALA A 150 13.70 1.88 -12.36
CA ALA A 150 14.06 3.10 -13.09
C ALA A 150 14.18 2.87 -14.60
N LEU A 151 14.73 1.74 -15.04
CA LEU A 151 14.86 1.38 -16.46
C LEU A 151 13.48 1.19 -17.11
N LEU A 152 12.56 0.47 -16.45
CA LEU A 152 11.18 0.36 -16.95
C LEU A 152 10.46 1.72 -16.93
N GLY A 153 10.70 2.54 -15.90
CA GLY A 153 10.22 3.91 -15.84
C GLY A 153 10.76 4.76 -16.99
N LEU A 154 12.03 4.62 -17.33
CA LEU A 154 12.64 5.30 -18.47
C LEU A 154 12.01 4.86 -19.80
N ILE A 155 11.78 3.56 -19.99
CA ILE A 155 11.08 3.04 -21.17
C ILE A 155 9.70 3.67 -21.27
N HIS A 156 8.92 3.65 -20.18
CA HIS A 156 7.60 4.28 -20.13
C HIS A 156 7.66 5.77 -20.45
N ALA A 157 8.62 6.50 -19.89
CA ALA A 157 8.82 7.92 -20.16
C ALA A 157 9.14 8.18 -21.64
N VAL A 158 10.02 7.38 -22.25
CA VAL A 158 10.39 7.52 -23.67
C VAL A 158 9.16 7.27 -24.57
N LEU A 159 8.40 6.22 -24.30
CA LEU A 159 7.20 5.90 -25.07
C LEU A 159 6.13 7.00 -24.95
N SER A 160 5.89 7.49 -23.74
CA SER A 160 4.83 8.46 -23.46
C SER A 160 5.21 9.90 -23.79
N ILE A 161 6.48 10.30 -23.61
CA ILE A 161 6.90 11.71 -23.74
C ILE A 161 7.51 11.98 -25.13
N LYS A 162 8.37 11.08 -25.65
CA LYS A 162 9.04 11.27 -26.93
C LYS A 162 8.21 10.77 -28.10
N TYR A 163 7.61 9.57 -27.95
CA TYR A 163 6.82 8.96 -29.03
C TYR A 163 5.34 9.25 -28.91
N LEU A 164 4.90 9.96 -27.85
CA LEU A 164 3.51 10.40 -27.63
C LEU A 164 2.50 9.25 -27.68
N LEU A 165 2.94 8.03 -27.34
CA LEU A 165 2.05 6.88 -27.28
C LEU A 165 1.08 7.01 -26.12
N ASP A 166 -0.08 6.38 -26.25
CA ASP A 166 -1.04 6.30 -25.16
C ASP A 166 -0.38 5.70 -23.91
N GLN A 167 -0.48 6.41 -22.80
CA GLN A 167 0.23 6.11 -21.56
C GLN A 167 -0.33 4.86 -20.87
N ILE A 168 -1.64 4.59 -21.03
CA ILE A 168 -2.31 3.41 -20.51
C ILE A 168 -1.84 2.18 -21.28
N ILE A 169 -1.79 2.27 -22.61
CA ILE A 169 -1.31 1.18 -23.45
C ILE A 169 0.16 0.90 -23.17
N SER A 170 1.00 1.93 -23.11
CA SER A 170 2.43 1.80 -22.76
C SER A 170 2.63 1.11 -21.41
N GLY A 171 1.89 1.54 -20.38
CA GLY A 171 1.96 0.94 -19.06
C GLY A 171 1.53 -0.54 -19.03
N THR A 172 0.45 -0.85 -19.74
CA THR A 172 -0.06 -2.23 -19.84
C THR A 172 0.94 -3.15 -20.56
N VAL A 173 1.53 -2.70 -21.66
CA VAL A 173 2.56 -3.47 -22.39
C VAL A 173 3.78 -3.71 -21.50
N ILE A 174 4.22 -2.73 -20.71
CA ILE A 174 5.33 -2.90 -19.77
C ILE A 174 4.97 -3.94 -18.68
N ASN A 175 3.75 -3.97 -18.18
CA ASN A 175 3.31 -4.99 -17.21
C ASN A 175 3.38 -6.41 -17.82
N ILE A 176 2.89 -6.59 -19.04
CA ILE A 176 2.94 -7.88 -19.75
C ILE A 176 4.39 -8.27 -20.02
N PHE A 177 5.22 -7.34 -20.49
CA PHE A 177 6.64 -7.57 -20.73
C PHE A 177 7.37 -7.98 -19.45
N ALA A 178 7.17 -7.24 -18.35
CA ALA A 178 7.78 -7.55 -17.06
C ALA A 178 7.32 -8.92 -16.54
N GLY A 179 6.02 -9.26 -16.65
CA GLY A 179 5.48 -10.56 -16.29
C GLY A 179 6.15 -11.70 -17.07
N GLY A 180 6.20 -11.59 -18.40
CA GLY A 180 6.83 -12.58 -19.26
C GLY A 180 8.33 -12.73 -19.02
N LEU A 181 9.05 -11.61 -18.89
CA LEU A 181 10.49 -11.62 -18.67
C LEU A 181 10.86 -12.23 -17.31
N THR A 182 10.16 -11.82 -16.25
CA THR A 182 10.42 -12.34 -14.91
C THR A 182 10.05 -13.82 -14.78
N ALA A 183 8.96 -14.27 -15.39
CA ALA A 183 8.59 -15.68 -15.43
C ALA A 183 9.64 -16.51 -16.19
N PHE A 184 10.12 -16.02 -17.34
CA PHE A 184 11.18 -16.69 -18.11
C PHE A 184 12.46 -16.83 -17.29
N PHE A 185 12.95 -15.75 -16.66
CA PHE A 185 14.15 -15.80 -15.83
C PHE A 185 13.96 -16.69 -14.60
N SER A 186 12.80 -16.65 -13.97
CA SER A 186 12.46 -17.50 -12.84
C SER A 186 12.54 -18.98 -13.23
N ALA A 187 11.79 -19.39 -14.25
CA ALA A 187 11.73 -20.78 -14.68
C ALA A 187 13.07 -21.31 -15.21
N LYS A 188 13.79 -20.50 -16.00
CA LYS A 188 15.02 -20.95 -16.67
C LYS A 188 16.23 -20.97 -15.74
N PHE A 189 16.33 -20.00 -14.81
CA PHE A 189 17.53 -19.81 -14.01
C PHE A 189 17.27 -19.95 -12.51
N MET A 190 16.31 -19.21 -11.94
CA MET A 190 16.18 -19.10 -10.49
C MET A 190 15.58 -20.37 -9.85
N GLN A 191 14.74 -21.11 -10.57
CA GLN A 191 14.23 -22.42 -10.12
C GLN A 191 15.24 -23.53 -10.34
N THR A 192 16.05 -23.45 -11.42
CA THR A 192 17.08 -24.44 -11.74
C THR A 192 18.28 -24.29 -10.81
N TYR A 193 18.72 -23.06 -10.55
CA TYR A 193 19.86 -22.74 -9.71
C TYR A 193 19.39 -21.97 -8.48
N GLN A 194 19.05 -22.69 -7.41
CA GLN A 194 18.49 -22.09 -6.19
C GLN A 194 19.40 -21.06 -5.53
N GLU A 195 20.70 -21.14 -5.76
CA GLU A 195 21.69 -20.15 -5.32
C GLU A 195 21.47 -18.76 -5.91
N LEU A 196 20.82 -18.66 -7.09
CA LEU A 196 20.43 -17.39 -7.70
C LEU A 196 19.14 -16.79 -7.11
N ASN A 197 18.49 -17.52 -6.22
CA ASN A 197 17.21 -17.12 -5.61
C ASN A 197 17.24 -17.24 -4.08
N ASN A 198 18.34 -16.92 -3.47
CA ASN A 198 18.51 -16.93 -2.00
C ASN A 198 19.26 -15.67 -1.54
N PRO A 199 18.69 -14.48 -1.71
CA PRO A 199 19.33 -13.21 -1.35
C PRO A 199 19.43 -12.98 0.16
N GLY A 200 18.74 -13.78 0.97
CA GLY A 200 18.51 -13.52 2.39
C GLY A 200 17.39 -12.50 2.63
N ILE A 201 17.10 -12.24 3.90
CA ILE A 201 16.05 -11.30 4.33
C ILE A 201 16.67 -10.26 5.27
N LEU A 202 16.27 -9.01 5.10
CA LEU A 202 16.62 -7.92 6.02
C LEU A 202 15.93 -8.15 7.36
N LYS A 203 16.73 -8.34 8.40
CA LYS A 203 16.23 -8.53 9.76
C LYS A 203 15.58 -7.25 10.28
N PRO A 204 14.55 -7.37 11.11
CA PRO A 204 14.01 -6.24 11.84
C PRO A 204 15.09 -5.56 12.69
N PHE A 205 15.04 -4.24 12.74
CA PHE A 205 15.89 -3.40 13.58
C PHE A 205 15.02 -2.62 14.56
N ALA A 206 15.22 -2.87 15.86
CA ALA A 206 14.53 -2.16 16.91
C ALA A 206 15.19 -0.79 17.16
N ILE A 207 14.45 0.30 17.03
CA ILE A 207 14.94 1.64 17.40
C ILE A 207 15.01 1.72 18.92
N PRO A 208 16.22 1.95 19.52
CA PRO A 208 16.37 2.04 20.96
C PRO A 208 15.38 3.06 21.57
N ILE A 209 14.88 2.77 22.78
CA ILE A 209 13.91 3.58 23.54
C ILE A 209 12.51 3.53 22.90
N LEU A 210 12.32 3.86 21.62
CA LEU A 210 11.02 3.92 20.96
C LEU A 210 10.36 2.54 20.83
N SER A 211 11.15 1.49 20.59
CA SER A 211 10.66 0.11 20.53
C SER A 211 10.10 -0.41 21.85
N LYS A 212 10.42 0.26 22.99
CA LYS A 212 9.92 -0.10 24.33
C LYS A 212 8.58 0.55 24.67
N ILE A 213 8.06 1.45 23.85
CA ILE A 213 6.74 2.06 24.06
C ILE A 213 5.68 0.95 23.98
N PRO A 214 4.83 0.78 25.00
CA PRO A 214 3.80 -0.26 25.00
C PRO A 214 2.91 -0.16 23.73
N ILE A 215 2.59 -1.29 23.11
CA ILE A 215 1.77 -1.44 21.90
C ILE A 215 2.41 -0.80 20.66
N ALA A 216 2.63 0.52 20.67
CA ALA A 216 3.15 1.26 19.52
C ALA A 216 4.62 0.93 19.19
N GLY A 217 5.43 0.68 20.22
CA GLY A 217 6.85 0.36 20.05
C GLY A 217 7.09 -0.83 19.15
N PRO A 218 6.57 -2.00 19.49
CA PRO A 218 6.72 -3.21 18.68
C PRO A 218 6.12 -3.11 17.28
N ILE A 219 5.04 -2.33 17.11
CA ILE A 219 4.34 -2.19 15.83
C ILE A 219 5.07 -1.23 14.88
N LEU A 220 5.60 -0.10 15.40
CA LEU A 220 6.15 0.97 14.56
C LEU A 220 7.68 1.01 14.56
N PHE A 221 8.32 0.62 15.67
CA PHE A 221 9.74 0.84 15.91
C PHE A 221 10.57 -0.44 16.06
N ASN A 222 10.01 -1.60 15.69
CA ASN A 222 10.72 -2.87 15.58
C ASN A 222 10.40 -3.54 14.25
N ASN A 223 10.95 -2.97 13.18
CA ASN A 223 10.61 -3.35 11.81
C ASN A 223 11.83 -3.40 10.91
N ASN A 224 11.64 -3.87 9.67
CA ASN A 224 12.70 -3.84 8.67
C ASN A 224 12.89 -2.41 8.10
N ILE A 225 14.00 -2.20 7.42
CA ILE A 225 14.38 -0.90 6.88
C ILE A 225 13.37 -0.35 5.86
N PHE A 226 12.61 -1.20 5.16
CA PHE A 226 11.61 -0.76 4.18
C PHE A 226 10.47 0.02 4.83
N ILE A 227 10.06 -0.34 6.06
CA ILE A 227 9.03 0.40 6.80
C ILE A 227 9.56 1.78 7.19
N TYR A 228 10.80 1.87 7.67
CA TYR A 228 11.40 3.16 8.01
C TYR A 228 11.62 4.02 6.76
N ALA A 229 12.06 3.41 5.66
CA ALA A 229 12.20 4.09 4.38
C ALA A 229 10.85 4.56 3.83
N MET A 230 9.77 3.79 4.00
CA MET A 230 8.42 4.21 3.63
C MET A 230 8.02 5.48 4.39
N PHE A 231 8.21 5.54 5.71
CA PHE A 231 7.91 6.76 6.49
C PHE A 231 8.82 7.93 6.10
N PHE A 232 10.09 7.68 5.84
CA PHE A 232 11.02 8.68 5.34
C PHE A 232 10.55 9.26 4.00
N PHE A 233 10.25 8.42 3.01
CA PHE A 233 9.76 8.86 1.71
C PHE A 233 8.40 9.55 1.80
N LEU A 234 7.52 9.12 2.70
CA LEU A 234 6.24 9.76 2.95
C LEU A 234 6.42 11.24 3.32
N ILE A 235 7.34 11.53 4.24
CA ILE A 235 7.64 12.90 4.68
C ILE A 235 8.36 13.65 3.55
N VAL A 236 9.41 13.07 2.97
CA VAL A 236 10.23 13.71 1.93
C VAL A 236 9.39 14.07 0.70
N LEU A 237 8.54 13.17 0.24
CA LEU A 237 7.68 13.44 -0.92
C LEU A 237 6.58 14.44 -0.59
N THR A 238 6.01 14.41 0.61
CA THR A 238 5.01 15.40 1.00
C THR A 238 5.63 16.81 1.05
N VAL A 239 6.75 16.96 1.73
CA VAL A 239 7.46 18.24 1.77
C VAL A 239 7.97 18.62 0.38
N GLY A 240 8.56 17.67 -0.34
CA GLY A 240 9.10 17.87 -1.68
C GLY A 240 8.04 18.37 -2.66
N LEU A 241 6.88 17.71 -2.72
CA LEU A 241 5.81 18.05 -3.66
C LEU A 241 5.03 19.31 -3.26
N PHE A 242 4.78 19.53 -1.97
CA PHE A 242 3.83 20.56 -1.54
C PHE A 242 4.48 21.80 -0.94
N SER A 243 5.75 21.74 -0.50
CA SER A 243 6.42 22.83 0.19
C SER A 243 7.68 23.35 -0.53
N THR A 244 8.08 22.75 -1.68
CA THR A 244 9.29 23.18 -2.39
C THR A 244 9.01 23.77 -3.77
N ARG A 245 10.00 24.54 -4.28
CA ARG A 245 9.96 25.05 -5.66
C ARG A 245 9.98 23.94 -6.71
N TRP A 246 10.64 22.82 -6.41
CA TRP A 246 10.66 21.65 -7.29
C TRP A 246 9.26 21.06 -7.43
N GLY A 247 8.58 20.81 -6.32
CA GLY A 247 7.23 20.27 -6.30
C GLY A 247 6.20 21.21 -6.95
N LEU A 248 6.34 22.54 -6.74
CA LEU A 248 5.50 23.52 -7.41
C LEU A 248 5.65 23.42 -8.94
N ARG A 249 6.89 23.36 -9.46
CA ARG A 249 7.15 23.21 -10.89
C ARG A 249 6.60 21.88 -11.43
N LEU A 250 6.79 20.78 -10.69
CA LEU A 250 6.29 19.48 -11.08
C LEU A 250 4.76 19.50 -11.22
N ARG A 251 4.05 20.00 -10.19
CA ARG A 251 2.60 20.11 -10.21
C ARG A 251 2.08 21.08 -11.28
N SER A 252 2.76 22.20 -11.53
CA SER A 252 2.37 23.12 -12.61
C SER A 252 2.44 22.47 -13.99
N VAL A 253 3.40 21.56 -14.21
CA VAL A 253 3.50 20.76 -15.44
C VAL A 253 2.34 19.76 -15.54
N GLY A 254 1.89 19.16 -14.44
CA GLY A 254 0.74 18.27 -14.44
C GLY A 254 -0.61 18.98 -14.57
N GLU A 255 -0.71 20.24 -14.12
CA GLU A 255 -1.96 21.02 -14.25
C GLU A 255 -2.06 21.70 -15.63
N HIS A 256 -1.01 22.40 -16.06
CA HIS A 256 -1.03 23.15 -17.32
C HIS A 256 0.37 23.25 -17.97
N PRO A 257 0.81 22.22 -18.73
CA PRO A 257 2.17 22.14 -19.26
C PRO A 257 2.55 23.31 -20.17
N LYS A 258 1.62 23.80 -21.03
CA LYS A 258 1.86 24.94 -21.90
C LYS A 258 2.16 26.21 -21.11
N ALA A 259 1.37 26.52 -20.08
CA ALA A 259 1.63 27.65 -19.21
C ALA A 259 2.93 27.51 -18.40
N ALA A 260 3.28 26.30 -18.00
CA ALA A 260 4.55 26.04 -17.34
C ALA A 260 5.75 26.30 -18.25
N ASP A 261 5.66 25.91 -19.53
CA ASP A 261 6.73 26.14 -20.53
C ASP A 261 6.93 27.65 -20.82
N THR A 262 5.85 28.43 -20.93
CA THR A 262 5.94 29.90 -21.13
C THR A 262 6.63 30.60 -19.97
N LEU A 263 6.59 30.02 -18.77
CA LEU A 263 7.30 30.51 -17.59
C LEU A 263 8.74 29.98 -17.48
N GLY A 264 9.25 29.29 -18.52
CA GLY A 264 10.61 28.77 -18.58
C GLY A 264 10.82 27.45 -17.84
N ILE A 265 9.76 26.73 -17.47
CA ILE A 265 9.87 25.40 -16.88
C ILE A 265 10.03 24.37 -18.01
N ASN A 266 11.11 23.62 -18.01
CA ASN A 266 11.32 22.56 -18.98
C ASN A 266 10.39 21.36 -18.68
N VAL A 267 9.27 21.29 -19.42
CA VAL A 267 8.22 20.28 -19.27
C VAL A 267 8.76 18.87 -19.48
N PHE A 268 9.53 18.64 -20.56
CA PHE A 268 10.10 17.32 -20.87
C PHE A 268 10.99 16.82 -19.73
N ARG A 269 11.97 17.65 -19.32
CA ARG A 269 12.88 17.28 -18.21
C ARG A 269 12.12 16.97 -16.94
N THR A 270 11.07 17.74 -16.62
CA THR A 270 10.27 17.55 -15.40
C THR A 270 9.49 16.23 -15.47
N ARG A 271 8.84 15.91 -16.60
CA ARG A 271 8.14 14.65 -16.80
C ARG A 271 9.09 13.46 -16.77
N TYR A 272 10.23 13.50 -17.47
CA TYR A 272 11.25 12.44 -17.44
C TYR A 272 11.74 12.16 -16.02
N MET A 273 12.08 13.21 -15.25
CA MET A 273 12.54 13.06 -13.87
C MET A 273 11.45 12.47 -12.97
N ALA A 274 10.20 12.90 -13.14
CA ALA A 274 9.08 12.38 -12.34
C ALA A 274 8.86 10.88 -12.56
N VAL A 275 8.83 10.45 -13.84
CA VAL A 275 8.63 9.04 -14.18
C VAL A 275 9.81 8.17 -13.78
N LEU A 276 11.05 8.69 -13.92
CA LEU A 276 12.24 7.98 -13.47
C LEU A 276 12.23 7.77 -11.96
N LEU A 277 11.94 8.81 -11.17
CA LEU A 277 11.82 8.71 -9.71
C LEU A 277 10.65 7.81 -9.31
N GLY A 278 9.54 7.85 -10.04
CA GLY A 278 8.42 6.94 -9.87
C GLY A 278 8.84 5.48 -10.10
N GLY A 279 9.55 5.20 -11.19
CA GLY A 279 10.08 3.87 -11.48
C GLY A 279 11.06 3.36 -10.40
N MET A 280 11.95 4.24 -9.91
CA MET A 280 12.84 3.92 -8.78
C MET A 280 12.04 3.52 -7.53
N MET A 281 10.99 4.27 -7.22
CA MET A 281 10.13 4.00 -6.06
C MET A 281 9.38 2.68 -6.22
N ALA A 282 8.85 2.39 -7.42
CA ALA A 282 8.19 1.11 -7.71
C ALA A 282 9.17 -0.07 -7.63
N GLY A 283 10.39 0.07 -8.16
CA GLY A 283 11.44 -0.94 -8.03
C GLY A 283 11.82 -1.20 -6.56
N PHE A 284 11.94 -0.13 -5.76
CA PHE A 284 12.16 -0.25 -4.31
C PHE A 284 11.00 -0.95 -3.59
N ALA A 285 9.75 -0.64 -3.97
CA ALA A 285 8.56 -1.35 -3.48
C ALA A 285 8.59 -2.84 -3.84
N GLY A 286 9.09 -3.17 -5.03
CA GLY A 286 9.30 -4.55 -5.48
C GLY A 286 10.33 -5.29 -4.63
N ALA A 287 11.47 -4.65 -4.30
CA ALA A 287 12.50 -5.23 -3.45
C ALA A 287 11.97 -5.65 -2.06
N TYR A 288 10.95 -4.99 -1.55
CA TYR A 288 10.32 -5.38 -0.29
C TYR A 288 9.82 -6.82 -0.29
N PHE A 289 9.21 -7.28 -1.39
CA PHE A 289 8.66 -8.65 -1.44
C PHE A 289 9.74 -9.70 -1.25
N THR A 290 10.87 -9.53 -1.92
CA THR A 290 11.97 -10.49 -1.89
C THR A 290 12.92 -10.27 -0.71
N LEU A 291 13.45 -9.06 -0.55
CA LEU A 291 14.50 -8.75 0.41
C LEU A 291 13.96 -8.34 1.79
N GLY A 292 12.72 -7.87 1.85
CA GLY A 292 12.07 -7.44 3.10
C GLY A 292 11.10 -8.45 3.70
N SER A 293 10.62 -9.44 2.94
CA SER A 293 9.51 -10.31 3.36
C SER A 293 9.79 -11.80 3.18
N VAL A 294 10.00 -12.29 1.94
CA VAL A 294 9.99 -13.73 1.63
C VAL A 294 11.39 -14.35 1.58
N GLY A 295 12.41 -13.59 1.16
CA GLY A 295 13.79 -14.08 1.00
C GLY A 295 14.05 -14.83 -0.30
N ARG A 296 13.11 -14.79 -1.23
CA ARG A 296 13.21 -15.36 -2.58
C ARG A 296 12.25 -14.68 -3.52
N PHE A 297 12.46 -14.84 -4.81
CA PHE A 297 11.52 -14.45 -5.85
C PHE A 297 10.60 -15.64 -6.20
N ASP A 298 9.31 -15.41 -6.23
CA ASP A 298 8.31 -16.32 -6.77
C ASP A 298 7.59 -15.63 -7.95
N GLU A 299 7.19 -16.41 -8.96
CA GLU A 299 6.52 -15.86 -10.15
C GLU A 299 5.25 -15.12 -9.76
N PHE A 300 5.05 -13.94 -10.36
CA PHE A 300 3.89 -13.06 -10.11
C PHE A 300 3.65 -12.72 -8.62
N MET A 301 4.69 -12.74 -7.77
CA MET A 301 4.56 -12.52 -6.33
C MET A 301 3.97 -11.15 -5.92
N THR A 302 3.96 -10.18 -6.81
CA THR A 302 3.29 -8.89 -6.61
C THR A 302 1.78 -9.01 -6.64
N ALA A 303 1.23 -10.01 -7.33
CA ALA A 303 -0.17 -10.42 -7.32
C ALA A 303 -1.17 -9.25 -7.44
N GLY A 304 -0.89 -8.30 -8.34
CA GLY A 304 -1.75 -7.14 -8.59
C GLY A 304 -1.61 -6.00 -7.57
N LYS A 305 -0.63 -6.06 -6.65
CA LYS A 305 -0.45 -5.01 -5.64
C LYS A 305 -0.07 -3.65 -6.23
N GLY A 306 0.53 -3.60 -7.42
CA GLY A 306 0.75 -2.35 -8.14
C GLY A 306 -0.56 -1.69 -8.60
N PHE A 307 -1.56 -2.47 -9.01
CA PHE A 307 -2.89 -1.95 -9.33
C PHE A 307 -3.65 -1.49 -8.07
N ILE A 308 -3.50 -2.21 -6.96
CA ILE A 308 -4.06 -1.78 -5.67
C ILE A 308 -3.35 -0.49 -5.20
N ALA A 309 -2.06 -0.35 -5.44
CA ALA A 309 -1.31 0.87 -5.14
C ALA A 309 -1.80 2.06 -5.98
N LEU A 310 -2.12 1.84 -7.26
CA LEU A 310 -2.74 2.85 -8.11
C LEU A 310 -4.11 3.29 -7.54
N ALA A 311 -4.94 2.34 -7.14
CA ALA A 311 -6.20 2.63 -6.46
C ALA A 311 -5.99 3.42 -5.15
N ALA A 312 -4.98 3.04 -4.34
CA ALA A 312 -4.64 3.76 -3.12
C ALA A 312 -4.20 5.20 -3.37
N MET A 313 -3.48 5.46 -4.47
CA MET A 313 -3.12 6.80 -4.91
C MET A 313 -4.36 7.65 -5.25
N ILE A 314 -5.27 7.08 -6.05
CA ILE A 314 -6.53 7.76 -6.44
C ILE A 314 -7.38 8.09 -5.21
N PHE A 315 -7.56 7.13 -4.29
CA PHE A 315 -8.29 7.34 -3.04
C PHE A 315 -7.60 8.36 -2.13
N GLY A 316 -6.27 8.39 -2.17
CA GLY A 316 -5.45 9.36 -1.46
C GLY A 316 -5.42 10.73 -2.12
N ASN A 317 -6.20 10.96 -3.18
CA ASN A 317 -6.29 12.23 -3.91
C ASN A 317 -4.90 12.73 -4.37
N TRP A 318 -4.10 11.83 -4.93
CA TRP A 318 -2.74 12.12 -5.42
C TRP A 318 -1.86 12.80 -4.38
N THR A 319 -2.05 12.49 -3.09
CA THR A 319 -1.20 12.97 -2.00
C THR A 319 -0.52 11.81 -1.29
N PRO A 320 0.75 11.93 -0.86
CA PRO A 320 1.46 10.84 -0.20
C PRO A 320 0.77 10.34 1.08
N PHE A 321 0.33 11.25 1.96
CA PHE A 321 -0.38 10.86 3.20
C PHE A 321 -1.76 10.27 2.92
N GLY A 322 -2.49 10.78 1.93
CA GLY A 322 -3.77 10.20 1.53
C GLY A 322 -3.58 8.79 0.97
N ALA A 323 -2.59 8.59 0.10
CA ALA A 323 -2.23 7.28 -0.44
C ALA A 323 -1.79 6.29 0.66
N PHE A 324 -1.04 6.75 1.66
CA PHE A 324 -0.68 5.95 2.83
C PHE A 324 -1.91 5.53 3.64
N GLY A 325 -2.85 6.46 3.89
CA GLY A 325 -4.11 6.14 4.57
C GLY A 325 -4.93 5.08 3.83
N ALA A 326 -5.05 5.21 2.51
CA ALA A 326 -5.71 4.21 1.66
C ALA A 326 -4.95 2.87 1.66
N ALA A 327 -3.63 2.88 1.56
CA ALA A 327 -2.80 1.67 1.64
C ALA A 327 -2.93 0.95 2.99
N LEU A 328 -3.08 1.69 4.10
CA LEU A 328 -3.38 1.11 5.41
C LEU A 328 -4.74 0.42 5.44
N LEU A 329 -5.77 1.00 4.82
CA LEU A 329 -7.09 0.37 4.72
C LEU A 329 -7.02 -0.95 3.93
N PHE A 330 -6.34 -0.96 2.78
CA PHE A 330 -6.15 -2.19 2.00
C PHE A 330 -5.31 -3.22 2.75
N GLY A 331 -4.20 -2.79 3.35
CA GLY A 331 -3.34 -3.64 4.18
C GLY A 331 -4.08 -4.24 5.38
N PHE A 332 -4.94 -3.45 6.04
CA PHE A 332 -5.79 -3.94 7.13
C PHE A 332 -6.79 -4.99 6.66
N SER A 333 -7.45 -4.75 5.54
CA SER A 333 -8.40 -5.68 4.94
C SER A 333 -7.76 -7.03 4.62
N GLU A 334 -6.57 -7.01 3.99
CA GLU A 334 -5.81 -8.22 3.66
C GLU A 334 -5.27 -8.93 4.91
N ALA A 335 -4.79 -8.17 5.91
CA ALA A 335 -4.31 -8.73 7.16
C ALA A 335 -5.44 -9.35 7.98
N LEU A 336 -6.60 -8.70 7.99
CA LEU A 336 -7.80 -9.21 8.65
C LEU A 336 -8.29 -10.50 8.00
N ALA A 337 -8.38 -10.53 6.65
CA ALA A 337 -8.78 -11.73 5.92
C ALA A 337 -7.87 -12.93 6.26
N ALA A 338 -6.55 -12.72 6.28
CA ALA A 338 -5.59 -13.76 6.67
C ALA A 338 -5.77 -14.23 8.13
N LYS A 339 -6.04 -13.31 9.06
CA LYS A 339 -6.27 -13.67 10.48
C LYS A 339 -7.58 -14.42 10.68
N LEU A 340 -8.64 -14.03 9.98
CA LEU A 340 -9.94 -14.72 10.04
C LEU A 340 -9.86 -16.13 9.46
N ALA A 341 -9.09 -16.33 8.41
CA ALA A 341 -8.83 -17.66 7.86
C ALA A 341 -8.10 -18.57 8.88
N ILE A 342 -7.13 -18.03 9.62
CA ILE A 342 -6.41 -18.76 10.68
C ILE A 342 -7.35 -19.10 11.84
N LEU A 343 -8.26 -18.19 12.22
CA LEU A 343 -9.25 -18.42 13.28
C LEU A 343 -10.33 -19.44 12.89
N GLY A 344 -10.37 -19.90 11.64
CA GLY A 344 -11.35 -20.89 11.19
C GLY A 344 -12.79 -20.35 11.22
N VAL A 345 -12.97 -19.06 11.04
CA VAL A 345 -14.31 -18.45 10.97
C VAL A 345 -15.10 -19.13 9.85
N LYS A 346 -16.38 -19.43 10.09
CA LYS A 346 -17.29 -20.12 9.15
C LYS A 346 -17.66 -19.27 7.92
N ILE A 347 -16.68 -18.58 7.37
CA ILE A 347 -16.76 -17.81 6.12
C ILE A 347 -15.78 -18.45 5.15
N PRO A 348 -16.20 -18.86 3.94
CA PRO A 348 -15.29 -19.38 2.94
C PRO A 348 -14.14 -18.43 2.65
N SER A 349 -12.93 -18.96 2.50
CA SER A 349 -11.69 -18.17 2.29
C SER A 349 -11.78 -17.23 1.09
N GLU A 350 -12.52 -17.63 0.06
CA GLU A 350 -12.75 -16.85 -1.17
C GLU A 350 -13.43 -15.51 -0.86
N PHE A 351 -14.45 -15.52 0.01
CA PHE A 351 -15.12 -14.29 0.45
C PHE A 351 -14.20 -13.39 1.28
N LEU A 352 -13.35 -13.98 2.12
CA LEU A 352 -12.36 -13.22 2.88
C LEU A 352 -11.34 -12.55 1.95
N LEU A 353 -10.89 -13.25 0.90
CA LEU A 353 -9.98 -12.70 -0.10
C LEU A 353 -10.63 -11.60 -0.97
N MET A 354 -11.97 -11.56 -1.09
CA MET A 354 -12.68 -10.48 -1.76
C MET A 354 -12.75 -9.19 -0.94
N THR A 355 -12.48 -9.23 0.36
CA THR A 355 -12.65 -8.08 1.29
C THR A 355 -11.92 -6.81 0.81
N PRO A 356 -10.65 -6.82 0.35
CA PRO A 356 -9.99 -5.63 -0.17
C PRO A 356 -10.71 -5.01 -1.37
N TYR A 357 -11.23 -5.84 -2.27
CA TYR A 357 -11.92 -5.38 -3.48
C TYR A 357 -13.31 -4.82 -3.16
N ILE A 358 -14.05 -5.46 -2.25
CA ILE A 358 -15.34 -4.95 -1.76
C ILE A 358 -15.13 -3.61 -1.05
N LEU A 359 -14.11 -3.51 -0.20
CA LEU A 359 -13.75 -2.25 0.46
C LEU A 359 -13.44 -1.16 -0.57
N THR A 360 -12.71 -1.50 -1.63
CA THR A 360 -12.42 -0.60 -2.75
C THR A 360 -13.71 -0.05 -3.36
N MET A 361 -14.67 -0.92 -3.67
CA MET A 361 -15.96 -0.50 -4.25
C MET A 361 -16.76 0.40 -3.30
N ILE A 362 -16.79 0.06 -2.01
CA ILE A 362 -17.50 0.87 -0.99
C ILE A 362 -16.86 2.25 -0.85
N VAL A 363 -15.53 2.31 -0.81
CA VAL A 363 -14.80 3.57 -0.68
C VAL A 363 -14.99 4.44 -1.92
N LEU A 364 -14.93 3.85 -3.12
CA LEU A 364 -15.22 4.56 -4.38
C LEU A 364 -16.65 5.11 -4.42
N ALA A 365 -17.62 4.32 -3.98
CA ALA A 365 -19.03 4.71 -4.05
C ALA A 365 -19.43 5.80 -3.06
N GLY A 366 -18.77 5.91 -1.89
CA GLY A 366 -19.28 6.73 -0.81
C GLY A 366 -18.31 7.69 -0.12
N PHE A 367 -17.02 7.41 -0.13
CA PHE A 367 -16.04 8.17 0.66
C PHE A 367 -15.09 9.03 -0.17
N VAL A 368 -14.89 8.71 -1.44
CA VAL A 368 -14.05 9.54 -2.32
C VAL A 368 -14.89 10.74 -2.74
N GLY A 369 -14.67 11.86 -2.05
CA GLY A 369 -15.05 13.16 -2.57
C GLY A 369 -14.47 13.32 -3.99
N ARG A 370 -14.90 14.30 -4.76
CA ARG A 370 -14.40 14.53 -6.12
C ARG A 370 -12.88 14.65 -6.09
N GLY A 371 -12.19 13.52 -6.36
CA GLY A 371 -10.74 13.48 -6.48
C GLY A 371 -10.30 14.48 -7.54
N GLN A 372 -9.34 15.32 -7.22
CA GLN A 372 -8.80 16.28 -8.17
C GLN A 372 -7.57 15.66 -8.83
N MET A 373 -7.81 14.88 -9.89
CA MET A 373 -6.76 14.44 -10.79
C MET A 373 -6.10 15.67 -11.43
N PRO A 374 -4.77 15.68 -11.62
CA PRO A 374 -4.10 16.77 -12.35
C PRO A 374 -4.71 16.96 -13.74
N ALA A 375 -4.98 18.20 -14.13
CA ALA A 375 -5.81 18.50 -15.31
C ALA A 375 -5.20 18.03 -16.64
N ALA A 376 -3.86 17.96 -16.75
CA ALA A 376 -3.16 17.47 -17.93
C ALA A 376 -2.63 16.03 -17.75
N ASP A 377 -3.17 15.27 -16.79
CA ASP A 377 -2.77 13.88 -16.61
C ASP A 377 -3.23 13.02 -17.79
N GLY A 378 -2.32 12.17 -18.28
CA GLY A 378 -2.56 11.36 -19.46
C GLY A 378 -2.50 12.11 -20.79
N GLN A 379 -2.35 13.45 -20.78
CA GLN A 379 -2.34 14.22 -22.02
C GLN A 379 -0.91 14.35 -22.58
N PRO A 380 -0.73 14.04 -23.89
CA PRO A 380 0.54 14.29 -24.55
C PRO A 380 0.85 15.79 -24.57
N TYR A 381 2.12 16.13 -24.54
CA TYR A 381 2.58 17.51 -24.62
C TYR A 381 3.57 17.67 -25.78
N GLU A 382 3.25 18.57 -26.71
CA GLU A 382 4.13 18.99 -27.78
C GLU A 382 4.49 20.46 -27.57
N LYS A 383 5.77 20.78 -27.78
CA LYS A 383 6.25 22.14 -27.70
C LYS A 383 5.96 22.82 -29.00
N GLU A 384 5.24 23.93 -28.91
CA GLU A 384 4.97 24.84 -30.07
C GLU A 384 6.21 25.61 -30.50
#